data_0d30d0a6b5466c3d7d520a48f5e7588e
#
_entry.id   0d30d0a6b5466c3d7d520a48f5e7588e
#
_cell.length_a   1.000
_cell.length_b   1.000
_cell.length_c   1.000
_cell.angle_alpha   90.00
_cell.angle_beta   90.00
_cell.angle_gamma   90.00
#
_symmetry.space_group_name_H-M   'P 1'
#
loop_
_entity.id
_entity.type
_entity.pdbx_description
1 polymer ?
#
loop_
_entity_poly.entity_id
_entity_poly.type
_entity_poly.pdbx_seq_one_letter_code
_entity_poly.pdbx_strand_id
1 'polypeptide(L)'
;MSPEKDGYKTLVELMPVQGHLVDYRSDEWDFKEGFKYQRRSNLKIRFDRADEEFRVHLKDYAVMLLDSYEWKVSTVSSVIAMMSSILNHAVNGSAYGMFILLDTEDIISSVEAIISHSGSRRSAYSHIMRFIEFIRSSHSIFLPVDLDVISKRMTILSDIYRSRRQHNHHKRIPDAFYDSILQTADRVMRDDSQPFNMRMTAGIVLMNTQLGLRCLEILALEKDCIHEYNCGDGLRRYFTTYNCIKGARADVEVIQIKSICTPLLLETWSYMTELRKQSPYSEQSRFLYTLDIVQKSNKASELPPVNRDSFIRQYKIFFGTYLKSEIEQDWKGIERVKLPIRTDRNLYSIPTIHNFRVHFATSLYAQDFPLDLIESIMSHTPQSNSFDSYYAVDDEEFKRSRRSKQTKGMSGTDTEDEFDTFIETLGE
;
A
#
# COMPACT_ATOMS: atom_id res chain seq x y z
N MET A 1 4.48 24.62 -55.39
CA MET A 1 4.12 23.21 -55.12
C MET A 1 4.97 22.74 -53.95
N SER A 2 4.43 22.69 -52.79
CA SER A 2 5.09 22.16 -51.59
C SER A 2 5.03 20.62 -51.66
N PRO A 3 6.09 19.88 -51.33
CA PRO A 3 6.01 18.43 -51.30
C PRO A 3 5.11 18.01 -50.10
N GLU A 4 4.07 17.25 -50.39
CA GLU A 4 3.26 16.57 -49.42
C GLU A 4 4.16 15.78 -48.46
N LYS A 5 4.02 16.03 -47.17
CA LYS A 5 4.58 15.18 -46.14
C LYS A 5 3.81 13.87 -46.16
N ASP A 6 4.36 12.88 -46.82
CA ASP A 6 3.92 11.50 -46.72
C ASP A 6 3.97 11.11 -45.23
N GLY A 7 2.78 10.97 -44.66
CA GLY A 7 2.60 10.49 -43.31
C GLY A 7 3.04 9.03 -43.24
N TYR A 8 4.29 8.80 -42.80
CA TYR A 8 4.66 7.49 -42.31
C TYR A 8 3.70 7.09 -41.21
N LYS A 9 2.74 6.22 -41.53
CA LYS A 9 1.95 5.53 -40.52
C LYS A 9 2.94 4.81 -39.62
N THR A 10 3.10 5.33 -38.41
CA THR A 10 3.90 4.68 -37.37
C THR A 10 3.33 3.27 -37.22
N LEU A 11 4.12 2.25 -37.60
CA LEU A 11 3.72 0.87 -37.42
C LEU A 11 3.54 0.62 -35.93
N VAL A 12 2.32 0.42 -35.52
CA VAL A 12 1.94 0.08 -34.14
C VAL A 12 2.11 -1.42 -33.99
N GLU A 13 2.93 -1.85 -33.06
CA GLU A 13 3.13 -3.24 -32.70
C GLU A 13 2.34 -3.56 -31.45
N LEU A 14 1.08 -3.98 -31.61
CA LEU A 14 0.21 -4.34 -30.52
C LEU A 14 0.60 -5.69 -29.94
N MET A 15 0.90 -5.71 -28.64
CA MET A 15 1.21 -6.92 -27.88
C MET A 15 0.26 -7.04 -26.68
N PRO A 16 -0.32 -8.23 -26.43
CA PRO A 16 -1.10 -8.46 -25.22
C PRO A 16 -0.17 -8.58 -24.01
N VAL A 17 -0.44 -7.80 -22.97
CA VAL A 17 0.26 -7.84 -21.68
C VAL A 17 -0.79 -7.79 -20.57
N GLN A 18 -0.88 -8.82 -19.75
CA GLN A 18 -1.94 -8.95 -18.72
C GLN A 18 -3.36 -8.69 -19.27
N GLY A 19 -3.66 -9.17 -20.48
CA GLY A 19 -4.96 -8.97 -21.13
C GLY A 19 -5.19 -7.58 -21.72
N HIS A 20 -4.24 -6.66 -21.62
CA HIS A 20 -4.29 -5.33 -22.24
C HIS A 20 -3.43 -5.28 -23.50
N LEU A 21 -3.91 -4.62 -24.53
CA LEU A 21 -3.13 -4.37 -25.73
C LEU A 21 -2.26 -3.12 -25.53
N VAL A 22 -0.95 -3.30 -25.51
CA VAL A 22 0.03 -2.22 -25.46
C VAL A 22 0.76 -2.10 -26.79
N ASP A 23 1.11 -0.88 -27.19
CA ASP A 23 2.03 -0.67 -28.31
C ASP A 23 3.46 -0.87 -27.81
N TYR A 24 4.07 -2.01 -28.17
CA TYR A 24 5.43 -2.38 -27.75
C TYR A 24 6.48 -1.34 -28.18
N ARG A 25 6.29 -0.69 -29.33
CA ARG A 25 7.23 0.35 -29.81
C ARG A 25 7.14 1.64 -29.05
N SER A 26 5.99 1.90 -28.42
CA SER A 26 5.81 3.09 -27.59
C SER A 26 6.75 3.10 -26.38
N ASP A 27 7.29 4.25 -26.06
CA ASP A 27 8.07 4.45 -24.83
C ASP A 27 7.22 4.72 -23.59
N GLU A 28 5.87 4.68 -23.73
CA GLU A 28 4.92 4.70 -22.64
C GLU A 28 3.82 3.65 -22.86
N TRP A 29 3.67 2.74 -21.91
CA TRP A 29 2.55 1.81 -21.88
C TRP A 29 1.53 2.30 -20.85
N ASP A 30 0.27 2.45 -21.28
CA ASP A 30 -0.81 3.00 -20.48
C ASP A 30 -1.92 1.97 -20.27
N PHE A 31 -2.04 1.44 -19.06
CA PHE A 31 -2.99 0.41 -18.65
C PHE A 31 -4.28 1.04 -18.07
N LYS A 32 -4.85 2.05 -18.71
CA LYS A 32 -5.99 2.85 -18.20
C LYS A 32 -7.24 2.05 -17.87
N GLU A 33 -7.44 0.94 -18.50
CA GLU A 33 -8.64 0.12 -18.37
C GLU A 33 -8.39 -1.08 -17.45
N GLY A 34 -9.24 -1.29 -16.44
CA GLY A 34 -9.22 -2.47 -15.57
C GLY A 34 -8.89 -2.26 -14.09
N PHE A 35 -8.31 -1.13 -13.69
CA PHE A 35 -7.85 -0.94 -12.30
C PHE A 35 -8.66 0.10 -11.54
N LYS A 36 -9.81 -0.28 -11.01
CA LYS A 36 -10.76 0.63 -10.32
C LYS A 36 -10.18 1.41 -9.12
N TYR A 37 -9.09 0.93 -8.50
CA TYR A 37 -8.57 1.47 -7.23
C TYR A 37 -7.15 2.02 -7.31
N GLN A 38 -6.54 2.13 -8.50
CA GLN A 38 -5.16 2.60 -8.65
C GLN A 38 -5.09 4.02 -9.22
N ARG A 39 -4.06 4.79 -8.84
CA ARG A 39 -3.78 6.09 -9.46
C ARG A 39 -3.47 5.91 -10.94
N ARG A 40 -4.03 6.77 -11.80
CA ARG A 40 -3.71 6.81 -13.24
C ARG A 40 -2.21 6.90 -13.53
N SER A 41 -1.44 7.66 -12.72
CA SER A 41 0.02 7.77 -12.87
C SER A 41 0.76 6.46 -12.63
N ASN A 42 0.20 5.55 -11.83
CA ASN A 42 0.80 4.25 -11.50
C ASN A 42 0.38 3.14 -12.47
N LEU A 43 -0.49 3.46 -13.43
CA LEU A 43 -0.94 2.56 -14.50
C LEU A 43 -0.14 2.77 -15.79
N LYS A 44 0.91 3.58 -15.73
CA LYS A 44 1.80 3.86 -16.85
C LYS A 44 3.19 3.32 -16.56
N ILE A 45 3.76 2.61 -17.50
CA ILE A 45 5.16 2.23 -17.50
C ILE A 45 5.86 3.10 -18.53
N ARG A 46 6.91 3.79 -18.12
CA ARG A 46 7.66 4.73 -18.96
C ARG A 46 9.06 4.23 -19.21
N PHE A 47 9.44 4.16 -20.46
CA PHE A 47 10.75 3.75 -20.93
C PHE A 47 11.55 4.89 -21.56
N ASP A 48 10.94 6.07 -21.76
CA ASP A 48 11.55 7.27 -22.32
C ASP A 48 12.76 7.78 -21.51
N ARG A 49 12.85 7.39 -20.26
CA ARG A 49 13.97 7.72 -19.37
C ARG A 49 15.15 6.78 -19.48
N ALA A 50 14.98 5.63 -20.09
CA ALA A 50 16.04 4.65 -20.30
C ALA A 50 16.83 5.00 -21.58
N ASP A 51 18.15 4.85 -21.52
CA ASP A 51 18.98 4.94 -22.70
C ASP A 51 18.54 3.93 -23.77
N GLU A 52 18.67 4.30 -25.05
CA GLU A 52 18.24 3.47 -26.18
C GLU A 52 18.91 2.09 -26.18
N GLU A 53 20.16 2.03 -25.74
CA GLU A 53 20.98 0.82 -25.74
C GLU A 53 20.37 -0.35 -24.95
N PHE A 54 19.67 -0.05 -23.83
CA PHE A 54 19.05 -1.10 -23.02
C PHE A 54 17.53 -0.97 -22.86
N ARG A 55 16.91 0.03 -23.52
CA ARG A 55 15.46 0.27 -23.44
C ARG A 55 14.63 -0.93 -23.86
N VAL A 56 15.01 -1.59 -24.94
CA VAL A 56 14.32 -2.79 -25.42
C VAL A 56 14.38 -3.91 -24.39
N HIS A 57 15.51 -4.11 -23.74
CA HIS A 57 15.67 -5.13 -22.71
C HIS A 57 14.84 -4.85 -21.46
N LEU A 58 14.65 -3.57 -21.11
CA LEU A 58 13.73 -3.19 -20.03
C LEU A 58 12.26 -3.40 -20.41
N LYS A 59 11.88 -3.23 -21.68
CA LYS A 59 10.52 -3.55 -22.17
C LYS A 59 10.24 -5.04 -22.04
N ASP A 60 11.15 -5.90 -22.52
CA ASP A 60 11.03 -7.34 -22.41
C ASP A 60 11.01 -7.83 -20.97
N TYR A 61 11.84 -7.22 -20.12
CA TYR A 61 11.83 -7.48 -18.68
C TYR A 61 10.50 -7.07 -18.02
N ALA A 62 9.92 -5.95 -18.43
CA ALA A 62 8.62 -5.52 -17.94
C ALA A 62 7.50 -6.50 -18.32
N VAL A 63 7.52 -7.03 -19.57
CA VAL A 63 6.61 -8.11 -20.01
C VAL A 63 6.76 -9.34 -19.13
N MET A 64 8.00 -9.80 -18.92
CA MET A 64 8.25 -10.96 -18.05
C MET A 64 7.72 -10.73 -16.63
N LEU A 65 7.93 -9.56 -16.05
CA LEU A 65 7.41 -9.24 -14.71
C LEU A 65 5.88 -9.22 -14.65
N LEU A 66 5.24 -8.71 -15.70
CA LEU A 66 3.78 -8.61 -15.77
C LEU A 66 3.15 -9.99 -16.04
N ASP A 67 3.60 -10.72 -17.04
CA ASP A 67 2.94 -11.95 -17.51
C ASP A 67 3.42 -13.20 -16.77
N SER A 68 4.75 -13.38 -16.61
CA SER A 68 5.28 -14.59 -15.98
C SER A 68 5.26 -14.55 -14.46
N TYR A 69 5.46 -13.38 -13.86
CA TYR A 69 5.43 -13.19 -12.40
C TYR A 69 4.14 -12.52 -11.89
N GLU A 70 3.23 -12.17 -12.79
CA GLU A 70 1.92 -11.55 -12.48
C GLU A 70 2.02 -10.34 -11.54
N TRP A 71 3.07 -9.53 -11.72
CA TRP A 71 3.28 -8.37 -10.88
C TRP A 71 2.31 -7.24 -11.26
N LYS A 72 1.94 -6.44 -10.28
CA LYS A 72 1.10 -5.25 -10.50
C LYS A 72 1.82 -4.22 -11.36
N VAL A 73 1.10 -3.62 -12.30
CA VAL A 73 1.61 -2.53 -13.17
C VAL A 73 2.32 -1.43 -12.36
N SER A 74 1.75 -1.02 -11.21
CA SER A 74 2.37 0.00 -10.35
C SER A 74 3.72 -0.43 -9.78
N THR A 75 3.90 -1.71 -9.47
CA THR A 75 5.17 -2.26 -8.99
C THR A 75 6.18 -2.28 -10.13
N VAL A 76 5.78 -2.80 -11.29
CA VAL A 76 6.64 -2.85 -12.48
C VAL A 76 7.04 -1.44 -12.91
N SER A 77 6.11 -0.48 -12.95
CA SER A 77 6.41 0.93 -13.23
C SER A 77 7.50 1.50 -12.31
N SER A 78 7.41 1.22 -11.01
CA SER A 78 8.43 1.67 -10.04
C SER A 78 9.77 0.99 -10.25
N VAL A 79 9.77 -0.31 -10.56
CA VAL A 79 11.00 -1.08 -10.83
C VAL A 79 11.67 -0.58 -12.10
N ILE A 80 10.93 -0.40 -13.19
CA ILE A 80 11.48 0.09 -14.47
C ILE A 80 12.05 1.50 -14.30
N ALA A 81 11.35 2.41 -13.60
CA ALA A 81 11.87 3.75 -13.34
C ALA A 81 13.18 3.73 -12.50
N MET A 82 13.25 2.88 -11.49
CA MET A 82 14.47 2.68 -10.69
C MET A 82 15.60 2.09 -11.52
N MET A 83 15.33 1.03 -12.29
CA MET A 83 16.30 0.38 -13.15
C MET A 83 16.85 1.33 -14.22
N SER A 84 15.98 2.11 -14.88
CA SER A 84 16.41 3.14 -15.85
C SER A 84 17.38 4.13 -15.21
N SER A 85 17.09 4.61 -14.00
CA SER A 85 17.97 5.56 -13.30
C SER A 85 19.35 4.96 -12.97
N ILE A 86 19.37 3.71 -12.47
CA ILE A 86 20.62 3.05 -12.08
C ILE A 86 21.46 2.71 -13.31
N LEU A 87 20.84 2.15 -14.36
CA LEU A 87 21.57 1.77 -15.58
C LEU A 87 22.08 2.97 -16.35
N ASN A 88 21.30 4.07 -16.45
CA ASN A 88 21.79 5.31 -17.03
C ASN A 88 23.01 5.86 -16.26
N HIS A 89 22.95 5.84 -14.92
CA HIS A 89 24.07 6.29 -14.11
C HIS A 89 25.29 5.40 -14.31
N ALA A 90 25.11 4.07 -14.38
CA ALA A 90 26.18 3.12 -14.59
C ALA A 90 26.84 3.33 -15.98
N VAL A 91 26.05 3.43 -17.04
CA VAL A 91 26.56 3.68 -18.39
C VAL A 91 27.33 5.01 -18.46
N ASN A 92 26.77 6.09 -17.91
CA ASN A 92 27.41 7.40 -17.92
C ASN A 92 28.67 7.49 -17.06
N GLY A 93 28.76 6.66 -15.99
CA GLY A 93 29.89 6.61 -15.07
C GLY A 93 30.96 5.61 -15.44
N SER A 94 30.65 4.65 -16.30
CA SER A 94 31.60 3.61 -16.70
C SER A 94 32.68 4.14 -17.66
N ALA A 95 33.83 3.48 -17.63
CA ALA A 95 34.97 3.86 -18.47
C ALA A 95 34.68 3.76 -20.00
N TYR A 96 33.73 2.93 -20.37
CA TYR A 96 33.41 2.63 -21.77
C TYR A 96 32.12 3.29 -22.25
N GLY A 97 31.26 3.75 -21.36
CA GLY A 97 29.98 4.36 -21.72
C GLY A 97 29.00 3.44 -22.47
N MET A 98 29.14 2.14 -22.32
CA MET A 98 28.36 1.11 -23.03
C MET A 98 27.70 0.14 -22.07
N PHE A 99 26.41 -0.14 -22.27
CA PHE A 99 25.64 -1.05 -21.42
C PHE A 99 26.24 -2.47 -21.34
N ILE A 100 26.66 -3.02 -22.47
CA ILE A 100 27.20 -4.40 -22.56
C ILE A 100 28.56 -4.57 -21.87
N LEU A 101 29.24 -3.49 -21.54
CA LEU A 101 30.54 -3.49 -20.87
C LEU A 101 30.46 -3.11 -19.38
N LEU A 102 29.25 -2.90 -18.83
CA LEU A 102 29.08 -2.63 -17.43
C LEU A 102 29.57 -3.78 -16.57
N ASP A 103 30.42 -3.48 -15.61
CA ASP A 103 30.94 -4.44 -14.65
C ASP A 103 30.25 -4.37 -13.29
N THR A 104 30.72 -5.16 -12.36
CA THR A 104 30.16 -5.26 -10.99
C THR A 104 30.28 -3.93 -10.24
N GLU A 105 31.41 -3.23 -10.37
CA GLU A 105 31.67 -1.98 -9.65
C GLU A 105 30.84 -0.83 -10.20
N ASP A 106 30.65 -0.78 -11.52
CA ASP A 106 29.76 0.20 -12.16
C ASP A 106 28.34 0.11 -11.61
N ILE A 107 27.85 -1.13 -11.44
CA ILE A 107 26.50 -1.38 -10.90
C ILE A 107 26.44 -1.01 -9.40
N ILE A 108 27.42 -1.43 -8.61
CA ILE A 108 27.43 -1.17 -7.16
C ILE A 108 27.50 0.34 -6.89
N SER A 109 28.44 1.03 -7.53
CA SER A 109 28.62 2.48 -7.34
C SER A 109 27.35 3.26 -7.74
N SER A 110 26.68 2.82 -8.82
CA SER A 110 25.44 3.44 -9.28
C SER A 110 24.27 3.23 -8.32
N VAL A 111 24.10 2.02 -7.77
CA VAL A 111 23.08 1.78 -6.75
C VAL A 111 23.34 2.61 -5.51
N GLU A 112 24.59 2.72 -5.08
CA GLU A 112 24.96 3.48 -3.89
C GLU A 112 24.82 5.01 -4.08
N ALA A 113 25.08 5.50 -5.28
CA ALA A 113 24.91 6.92 -5.61
C ALA A 113 23.42 7.33 -5.68
N ILE A 114 22.58 6.50 -6.30
CA ILE A 114 21.18 6.84 -6.55
C ILE A 114 20.29 6.53 -5.35
N ILE A 115 20.55 5.45 -4.64
CA ILE A 115 19.68 4.97 -3.57
C ILE A 115 20.30 5.21 -2.20
N SER A 116 19.73 6.16 -1.45
CA SER A 116 20.23 6.55 -0.12
C SER A 116 19.91 5.52 0.98
N HIS A 117 18.77 4.83 0.91
CA HIS A 117 18.30 3.94 1.98
C HIS A 117 18.72 2.49 1.80
N SER A 118 19.28 1.86 2.84
CA SER A 118 19.76 0.47 2.81
C SER A 118 18.70 -0.57 2.40
N GLY A 119 17.45 -0.42 2.86
CA GLY A 119 16.35 -1.31 2.45
C GLY A 119 16.00 -1.20 0.97
N SER A 120 16.02 0.01 0.42
CA SER A 120 15.79 0.25 -1.00
C SER A 120 16.97 -0.23 -1.85
N ARG A 121 18.22 -0.12 -1.36
CA ARG A 121 19.42 -0.70 -2.01
C ARG A 121 19.31 -2.20 -2.16
N ARG A 122 18.89 -2.90 -1.10
CA ARG A 122 18.66 -4.34 -1.16
C ARG A 122 17.66 -4.72 -2.24
N SER A 123 16.53 -4.01 -2.31
CA SER A 123 15.53 -4.23 -3.36
C SER A 123 16.10 -3.97 -4.76
N ALA A 124 16.86 -2.89 -4.93
CA ALA A 124 17.52 -2.57 -6.20
C ALA A 124 18.47 -3.68 -6.66
N TYR A 125 19.33 -4.16 -5.77
CA TYR A 125 20.23 -5.28 -6.09
C TYR A 125 19.47 -6.54 -6.49
N SER A 126 18.38 -6.87 -5.79
CA SER A 126 17.54 -8.01 -6.14
C SER A 126 16.93 -7.88 -7.54
N HIS A 127 16.49 -6.69 -7.94
CA HIS A 127 15.94 -6.45 -9.29
C HIS A 127 17.04 -6.47 -10.35
N ILE A 128 18.21 -5.91 -10.07
CA ILE A 128 19.36 -5.92 -10.99
C ILE A 128 19.82 -7.36 -11.24
N MET A 129 19.99 -8.16 -10.21
CA MET A 129 20.37 -9.57 -10.36
C MET A 129 19.38 -10.30 -11.28
N ARG A 130 18.08 -10.18 -11.00
CA ARG A 130 17.02 -10.80 -11.81
C ARG A 130 17.02 -10.29 -13.26
N PHE A 131 17.28 -9.01 -13.47
CA PHE A 131 17.39 -8.43 -14.81
C PHE A 131 18.61 -8.97 -15.56
N ILE A 132 19.78 -9.06 -14.92
CA ILE A 132 20.99 -9.61 -15.54
C ILE A 132 20.79 -11.08 -15.87
N GLU A 133 20.20 -11.88 -14.99
CA GLU A 133 19.85 -13.28 -15.26
C GLU A 133 18.88 -13.38 -16.45
N PHE A 134 17.88 -12.50 -16.51
CA PHE A 134 16.91 -12.44 -17.60
C PHE A 134 17.59 -12.16 -18.95
N ILE A 135 18.43 -11.12 -19.05
CA ILE A 135 19.11 -10.80 -20.33
C ILE A 135 20.13 -11.85 -20.74
N ARG A 136 20.80 -12.49 -19.79
CA ARG A 136 21.69 -13.63 -20.07
C ARG A 136 20.91 -14.82 -20.65
N SER A 137 19.75 -15.13 -20.12
CA SER A 137 18.94 -16.27 -20.54
C SER A 137 18.12 -15.99 -21.80
N SER A 138 17.52 -14.81 -21.91
CA SER A 138 16.54 -14.51 -22.98
C SER A 138 17.18 -13.82 -24.20
N HIS A 139 18.25 -13.05 -23.98
CA HIS A 139 18.91 -12.28 -25.06
C HIS A 139 20.31 -12.76 -25.35
N SER A 140 20.83 -13.77 -24.65
CA SER A 140 22.19 -14.27 -24.80
C SER A 140 23.27 -13.17 -24.67
N ILE A 141 22.98 -12.10 -23.92
CA ILE A 141 23.90 -11.00 -23.65
C ILE A 141 24.64 -11.30 -22.34
N PHE A 142 25.95 -11.31 -22.43
CA PHE A 142 26.80 -11.51 -21.26
C PHE A 142 27.32 -10.15 -20.77
N LEU A 143 26.81 -9.72 -19.61
CA LEU A 143 27.40 -8.61 -18.87
C LEU A 143 28.50 -9.14 -17.93
N PRO A 144 29.67 -8.49 -17.84
CA PRO A 144 30.77 -8.90 -16.97
C PRO A 144 30.50 -8.60 -15.49
N VAL A 145 29.29 -8.86 -15.03
CA VAL A 145 28.82 -8.62 -13.67
C VAL A 145 28.88 -9.92 -12.87
N ASP A 146 29.58 -9.89 -11.74
CA ASP A 146 29.63 -11.00 -10.78
C ASP A 146 28.41 -10.96 -9.85
N LEU A 147 27.46 -11.85 -10.09
CA LEU A 147 26.22 -11.93 -9.29
C LEU A 147 26.49 -12.40 -7.85
N ASP A 148 27.55 -13.15 -7.59
CA ASP A 148 27.90 -13.59 -6.22
C ASP A 148 28.36 -12.41 -5.36
N VAL A 149 29.10 -11.47 -5.94
CA VAL A 149 29.50 -10.23 -5.26
C VAL A 149 28.26 -9.39 -4.93
N ILE A 150 27.33 -9.22 -5.85
CA ILE A 150 26.08 -8.50 -5.61
C ILE A 150 25.24 -9.21 -4.54
N SER A 151 25.14 -10.55 -4.60
CA SER A 151 24.41 -11.36 -3.62
C SER A 151 24.99 -11.22 -2.20
N LYS A 152 26.30 -11.26 -2.05
CA LYS A 152 26.97 -11.00 -0.77
C LYS A 152 26.67 -9.60 -0.23
N ARG A 153 26.70 -8.59 -1.09
CA ARG A 153 26.35 -7.21 -0.73
C ARG A 153 24.90 -7.12 -0.26
N MET A 154 23.97 -7.77 -0.95
CA MET A 154 22.57 -7.85 -0.58
C MET A 154 22.35 -8.54 0.79
N THR A 155 23.13 -9.58 1.11
CA THR A 155 23.09 -10.26 2.40
C THR A 155 23.51 -9.33 3.53
N ILE A 156 24.62 -8.62 3.37
CA ILE A 156 25.10 -7.60 4.35
C ILE A 156 24.02 -6.54 4.59
N LEU A 157 23.41 -6.03 3.52
CA LEU A 157 22.32 -5.04 3.64
C LEU A 157 21.09 -5.64 4.32
N SER A 158 20.81 -6.93 4.14
CA SER A 158 19.71 -7.63 4.80
C SER A 158 19.93 -7.71 6.31
N ASP A 159 21.14 -7.99 6.76
CA ASP A 159 21.48 -8.06 8.17
C ASP A 159 21.43 -6.68 8.85
N ILE A 160 21.94 -5.65 8.16
CA ILE A 160 21.80 -4.25 8.60
C ILE A 160 20.31 -3.86 8.68
N TYR A 161 19.51 -4.26 7.71
CA TYR A 161 18.07 -3.97 7.68
C TYR A 161 17.33 -4.71 8.79
N ARG A 162 17.64 -5.99 9.05
CA ARG A 162 17.08 -6.77 10.17
C ARG A 162 17.40 -6.14 11.51
N SER A 163 18.66 -5.78 11.73
CA SER A 163 19.12 -5.10 12.96
C SER A 163 18.36 -3.77 13.17
N ARG A 164 18.24 -2.93 12.13
CA ARG A 164 17.49 -1.68 12.20
C ARG A 164 15.98 -1.91 12.36
N ARG A 165 15.42 -2.96 11.74
CA ARG A 165 14.00 -3.29 11.85
C ARG A 165 13.62 -3.72 13.25
N GLN A 166 14.49 -4.45 13.96
CA GLN A 166 14.30 -4.77 15.39
C GLN A 166 14.18 -3.51 16.26
N HIS A 167 14.80 -2.38 15.84
CA HIS A 167 14.73 -1.10 16.56
C HIS A 167 13.65 -0.13 16.05
N ASN A 168 13.21 -0.29 14.80
CA ASN A 168 12.28 0.63 14.12
C ASN A 168 10.93 -0.03 13.79
N HIS A 169 10.44 -0.94 14.64
CA HIS A 169 9.07 -1.43 14.49
C HIS A 169 8.10 -0.25 14.56
N HIS A 170 7.12 -0.24 13.65
CA HIS A 170 5.96 0.62 13.84
C HIS A 170 5.39 0.31 15.20
N LYS A 171 5.46 1.25 16.11
CA LYS A 171 5.07 1.01 17.49
C LYS A 171 3.59 1.22 17.63
N ARG A 172 3.01 0.50 18.58
CA ARG A 172 1.68 0.75 19.07
C ARG A 172 1.57 2.25 19.44
N ILE A 173 0.45 2.88 19.13
CA ILE A 173 0.18 4.24 19.61
C ILE A 173 0.10 4.18 21.13
N PRO A 174 0.82 5.03 21.89
CA PRO A 174 0.69 5.09 23.34
C PRO A 174 -0.75 5.30 23.76
N ASP A 175 -1.23 4.61 24.78
CA ASP A 175 -2.65 4.57 25.14
C ASP A 175 -3.21 5.97 25.41
N ALA A 176 -2.48 6.82 26.18
CA ALA A 176 -2.90 8.19 26.42
C ALA A 176 -3.07 9.01 25.12
N PHE A 177 -2.19 8.82 24.16
CA PHE A 177 -2.32 9.50 22.85
C PHE A 177 -3.49 8.93 22.05
N TYR A 178 -3.69 7.60 22.10
CA TYR A 178 -4.80 6.94 21.44
C TYR A 178 -6.15 7.42 21.98
N ASP A 179 -6.29 7.52 23.31
CA ASP A 179 -7.50 8.05 23.95
C ASP A 179 -7.77 9.50 23.56
N SER A 180 -6.73 10.35 23.51
CA SER A 180 -6.85 11.73 23.03
C SER A 180 -7.32 11.79 21.57
N ILE A 181 -6.86 10.86 20.72
CA ILE A 181 -7.30 10.75 19.32
C ILE A 181 -8.78 10.37 19.26
N LEU A 182 -9.22 9.34 20.03
CA LEU A 182 -10.61 8.90 20.06
C LEU A 182 -11.55 10.03 20.48
N GLN A 183 -11.27 10.67 21.60
CA GLN A 183 -12.11 11.76 22.15
C GLN A 183 -12.16 12.96 21.21
N THR A 184 -11.01 13.35 20.63
CA THR A 184 -10.95 14.50 19.73
C THR A 184 -11.64 14.20 18.41
N ALA A 185 -11.47 13.00 17.86
CA ALA A 185 -12.10 12.62 16.60
C ALA A 185 -13.62 12.53 16.75
N ASP A 186 -14.14 11.94 17.83
CA ASP A 186 -15.58 11.90 18.09
C ASP A 186 -16.15 13.32 18.23
N ARG A 187 -15.53 14.17 19.02
CA ARG A 187 -15.94 15.56 19.19
C ARG A 187 -15.96 16.34 17.87
N VAL A 188 -14.87 16.28 17.08
CA VAL A 188 -14.78 17.01 15.80
C VAL A 188 -15.78 16.48 14.78
N MET A 189 -16.00 15.17 14.73
CA MET A 189 -16.98 14.57 13.84
C MET A 189 -18.40 15.09 14.12
N ARG A 190 -18.78 15.23 15.40
CA ARG A 190 -20.14 15.63 15.83
C ARG A 190 -20.35 17.13 15.89
N ASP A 191 -19.31 17.94 15.88
CA ASP A 191 -19.41 19.39 15.96
C ASP A 191 -19.76 20.00 14.60
N ASP A 192 -21.02 20.45 14.46
CA ASP A 192 -21.55 21.04 13.22
C ASP A 192 -20.87 22.35 12.83
N SER A 193 -20.15 23.01 13.76
CA SER A 193 -19.38 24.22 13.46
C SER A 193 -18.08 23.93 12.70
N GLN A 194 -17.65 22.65 12.65
CA GLN A 194 -16.43 22.26 11.96
C GLN A 194 -16.66 22.07 10.46
N PRO A 195 -15.62 22.34 9.64
CA PRO A 195 -15.73 22.11 8.19
C PRO A 195 -16.07 20.65 7.86
N PHE A 196 -16.95 20.45 6.87
CA PHE A 196 -17.38 19.12 6.42
C PHE A 196 -16.21 18.13 6.24
N ASN A 197 -15.14 18.56 5.53
CA ASN A 197 -13.98 17.71 5.28
C ASN A 197 -13.26 17.27 6.57
N MET A 198 -13.27 18.11 7.60
CA MET A 198 -12.65 17.77 8.89
C MET A 198 -13.52 16.78 9.66
N ARG A 199 -14.83 16.97 9.65
CA ARG A 199 -15.79 16.04 10.26
C ARG A 199 -15.70 14.65 9.62
N MET A 200 -15.69 14.58 8.28
CA MET A 200 -15.50 13.32 7.54
C MET A 200 -14.14 12.68 7.84
N THR A 201 -13.08 13.47 7.92
CA THR A 201 -11.74 12.96 8.25
C THR A 201 -11.67 12.42 9.68
N ALA A 202 -12.29 13.09 10.64
CA ALA A 202 -12.41 12.62 12.01
C ALA A 202 -13.17 11.29 12.10
N GLY A 203 -14.28 11.14 11.37
CA GLY A 203 -15.03 9.89 11.29
C GLY A 203 -14.19 8.74 10.72
N ILE A 204 -13.44 8.97 9.64
CA ILE A 204 -12.52 7.95 9.09
C ILE A 204 -11.40 7.58 10.08
N VAL A 205 -10.88 8.53 10.83
CA VAL A 205 -9.91 8.25 11.91
C VAL A 205 -10.54 7.34 12.95
N LEU A 206 -11.76 7.63 13.43
CA LEU A 206 -12.48 6.77 14.37
C LEU A 206 -12.74 5.38 13.82
N MET A 207 -13.22 5.25 12.58
CA MET A 207 -13.41 3.93 11.96
C MET A 207 -12.09 3.15 11.89
N ASN A 208 -11.00 3.82 11.56
CA ASN A 208 -9.70 3.15 11.46
C ASN A 208 -9.14 2.70 12.81
N THR A 209 -9.49 3.36 13.91
CA THR A 209 -9.15 2.88 15.26
C THR A 209 -9.83 1.56 15.58
N GLN A 210 -11.02 1.32 15.03
CA GLN A 210 -11.83 0.12 15.27
C GLN A 210 -11.57 -1.02 14.26
N LEU A 211 -11.01 -0.72 13.10
CA LEU A 211 -10.84 -1.69 12.01
C LEU A 211 -9.37 -1.99 11.68
N GLY A 212 -8.45 -1.11 12.02
CA GLY A 212 -7.03 -1.27 11.72
C GLY A 212 -6.71 -1.48 10.22
N LEU A 213 -7.48 -0.86 9.32
CA LEU A 213 -7.36 -1.04 7.88
C LEU A 213 -6.13 -0.33 7.29
N ARG A 214 -5.68 -0.80 6.13
CA ARG A 214 -4.69 -0.06 5.35
C ARG A 214 -5.31 1.20 4.74
N CYS A 215 -4.48 2.20 4.43
CA CYS A 215 -4.95 3.49 3.92
C CYS A 215 -5.88 3.36 2.70
N LEU A 216 -5.57 2.49 1.75
CA LEU A 216 -6.43 2.31 0.57
C LEU A 216 -7.71 1.51 0.90
N GLU A 217 -7.65 0.60 1.85
CA GLU A 217 -8.80 -0.19 2.29
C GLU A 217 -9.82 0.69 3.01
N ILE A 218 -9.37 1.54 3.95
CA ILE A 218 -10.26 2.46 4.67
C ILE A 218 -10.89 3.50 3.74
N LEU A 219 -10.17 3.98 2.73
CA LEU A 219 -10.70 4.92 1.74
C LEU A 219 -11.67 4.27 0.74
N ALA A 220 -11.56 2.97 0.55
CA ALA A 220 -12.41 2.17 -0.32
C ALA A 220 -13.60 1.53 0.41
N LEU A 221 -13.82 1.83 1.70
CA LEU A 221 -15.03 1.39 2.40
C LEU A 221 -16.26 1.92 1.70
N GLU A 222 -17.18 1.03 1.38
CA GLU A 222 -18.46 1.39 0.77
C GLU A 222 -19.45 1.90 1.84
N LYS A 223 -20.41 2.70 1.42
CA LYS A 223 -21.42 3.23 2.35
C LYS A 223 -22.24 2.13 3.02
N ASP A 224 -22.39 0.98 2.34
CA ASP A 224 -23.16 -0.17 2.77
C ASP A 224 -22.27 -1.28 3.36
N CYS A 225 -21.13 -0.93 3.97
CA CYS A 225 -20.15 -1.89 4.49
C CYS A 225 -20.56 -2.54 5.81
N ILE A 226 -21.60 -2.06 6.49
CA ILE A 226 -22.13 -2.67 7.73
C ILE A 226 -23.34 -3.51 7.40
N HIS A 227 -23.35 -4.74 7.89
CA HIS A 227 -24.41 -5.72 7.69
C HIS A 227 -24.96 -6.20 9.01
N GLU A 228 -26.28 -6.34 9.09
CA GLU A 228 -26.96 -6.94 10.24
C GLU A 228 -26.98 -8.46 10.08
N TYR A 229 -26.70 -9.17 11.16
CA TYR A 229 -26.78 -10.61 11.24
C TYR A 229 -27.74 -11.02 12.38
N ASN A 230 -28.70 -11.88 12.07
CA ASN A 230 -29.64 -12.40 13.05
C ASN A 230 -29.22 -13.82 13.48
N CYS A 231 -28.73 -13.93 14.70
CA CYS A 231 -28.26 -15.19 15.28
C CYS A 231 -29.39 -16.14 15.73
N GLY A 232 -30.65 -15.76 15.53
CA GLY A 232 -31.78 -16.59 15.99
C GLY A 232 -32.09 -16.48 17.49
N ASP A 233 -31.25 -15.84 18.29
CA ASP A 233 -31.41 -15.59 19.72
C ASP A 233 -32.19 -14.27 20.03
N GLY A 234 -32.64 -13.60 19.00
CA GLY A 234 -33.29 -12.26 19.07
C GLY A 234 -32.33 -11.09 19.24
N LEU A 235 -31.03 -11.33 19.35
CA LEU A 235 -30.00 -10.28 19.39
C LEU A 235 -29.61 -9.87 17.98
N ARG A 236 -29.48 -8.55 17.77
CA ARG A 236 -28.96 -8.00 16.54
C ARG A 236 -27.45 -7.87 16.66
N ARG A 237 -26.76 -8.50 15.74
CA ARG A 237 -25.30 -8.40 15.62
C ARG A 237 -24.94 -7.77 14.28
N TYR A 238 -23.78 -7.14 14.24
CA TYR A 238 -23.32 -6.41 13.06
C TYR A 238 -21.89 -6.81 12.73
N PHE A 239 -21.63 -6.96 11.46
CA PHE A 239 -20.27 -7.13 10.93
C PHE A 239 -19.99 -6.12 9.83
N THR A 240 -18.71 -5.82 9.64
CA THR A 240 -18.24 -4.92 8.59
C THR A 240 -17.59 -5.73 7.50
N THR A 241 -17.89 -5.40 6.24
CA THR A 241 -17.18 -5.95 5.08
C THR A 241 -16.28 -4.90 4.45
N TYR A 242 -15.10 -5.31 4.03
CA TYR A 242 -14.20 -4.46 3.27
C TYR A 242 -13.39 -5.26 2.25
N ASN A 243 -12.91 -4.55 1.23
CA ASN A 243 -12.17 -5.14 0.13
C ASN A 243 -10.67 -5.14 0.43
N CYS A 244 -10.04 -6.32 0.48
CA CYS A 244 -8.59 -6.44 0.59
C CYS A 244 -7.93 -6.05 -0.73
N ILE A 245 -7.25 -4.89 -0.76
CA ILE A 245 -6.60 -4.36 -1.98
C ILE A 245 -5.17 -4.87 -2.14
N LYS A 246 -4.50 -5.24 -1.03
CA LYS A 246 -3.14 -5.76 -1.07
C LYS A 246 -3.17 -7.25 -1.46
N GLY A 247 -2.53 -7.59 -2.57
CA GLY A 247 -2.50 -8.97 -3.07
C GLY A 247 -3.52 -9.24 -4.18
N ALA A 248 -4.54 -8.38 -4.37
CA ALA A 248 -5.42 -8.51 -5.53
C ALA A 248 -4.59 -8.37 -6.82
N ARG A 249 -4.63 -9.37 -7.69
CA ARG A 249 -4.16 -9.31 -9.08
C ARG A 249 -5.20 -8.56 -9.90
N ALA A 250 -4.86 -8.17 -11.11
CA ALA A 250 -5.79 -7.46 -11.99
C ALA A 250 -7.06 -8.25 -12.33
N ASP A 251 -6.93 -9.56 -12.33
CA ASP A 251 -7.93 -10.57 -12.71
C ASP A 251 -8.55 -11.35 -11.53
N VAL A 252 -8.03 -11.16 -10.31
CA VAL A 252 -8.56 -11.83 -9.11
C VAL A 252 -9.66 -10.99 -8.50
N GLU A 253 -10.79 -11.61 -8.20
CA GLU A 253 -11.85 -11.04 -7.40
C GLU A 253 -11.27 -10.43 -6.12
N VAL A 254 -11.72 -9.23 -5.82
CA VAL A 254 -11.32 -8.54 -4.60
C VAL A 254 -11.82 -9.37 -3.42
N ILE A 255 -10.89 -9.91 -2.62
CA ILE A 255 -11.27 -10.69 -1.45
C ILE A 255 -12.01 -9.77 -0.49
N GLN A 256 -13.26 -10.08 -0.24
CA GLN A 256 -14.05 -9.39 0.76
C GLN A 256 -13.75 -9.99 2.13
N ILE A 257 -13.33 -9.17 3.07
CA ILE A 257 -13.03 -9.54 4.44
C ILE A 257 -14.19 -9.13 5.33
N LYS A 258 -14.61 -10.01 6.22
CA LYS A 258 -15.53 -9.70 7.31
C LYS A 258 -14.75 -9.30 8.56
N SER A 259 -15.23 -8.34 9.31
CA SER A 259 -14.64 -7.89 10.58
C SER A 259 -15.73 -7.61 11.59
N ILE A 260 -15.37 -7.70 12.87
CA ILE A 260 -16.28 -7.42 13.99
C ILE A 260 -16.70 -5.95 13.94
N CYS A 261 -17.97 -5.68 14.18
CA CYS A 261 -18.51 -4.34 14.29
C CYS A 261 -18.76 -3.99 15.77
N THR A 262 -17.91 -3.13 16.32
CA THR A 262 -18.10 -2.61 17.69
C THR A 262 -19.24 -1.58 17.73
N PRO A 263 -19.85 -1.33 18.90
CA PRO A 263 -20.86 -0.28 19.04
C PRO A 263 -20.37 1.10 18.56
N LEU A 264 -19.13 1.45 18.88
CA LEU A 264 -18.51 2.71 18.42
C LEU A 264 -18.37 2.76 16.89
N LEU A 265 -18.00 1.64 16.26
CA LEU A 265 -17.91 1.56 14.82
C LEU A 265 -19.27 1.74 14.16
N LEU A 266 -20.30 1.07 14.68
CA LEU A 266 -21.69 1.17 14.17
C LEU A 266 -22.22 2.61 14.28
N GLU A 267 -22.01 3.24 15.43
CA GLU A 267 -22.43 4.62 15.67
C GLU A 267 -21.69 5.60 14.74
N THR A 268 -20.36 5.44 14.62
CA THR A 268 -19.53 6.27 13.74
C THR A 268 -19.97 6.13 12.29
N TRP A 269 -20.19 4.89 11.82
CA TRP A 269 -20.67 4.62 10.47
C TRP A 269 -22.04 5.25 10.20
N SER A 270 -22.99 5.09 11.12
CA SER A 270 -24.33 5.66 11.02
C SER A 270 -24.26 7.18 10.89
N TYR A 271 -23.47 7.83 11.74
CA TYR A 271 -23.27 9.27 11.68
C TYR A 271 -22.60 9.73 10.37
N MET A 272 -21.55 9.06 9.93
CA MET A 272 -20.89 9.39 8.67
C MET A 272 -21.81 9.19 7.45
N THR A 273 -22.69 8.19 7.48
CA THR A 273 -23.66 7.93 6.43
C THR A 273 -24.64 9.10 6.31
N GLU A 274 -25.07 9.68 7.42
CA GLU A 274 -25.90 10.88 7.39
C GLU A 274 -25.09 12.12 7.00
N LEU A 275 -23.92 12.31 7.58
CA LEU A 275 -23.05 13.44 7.29
C LEU A 275 -22.68 13.54 5.80
N ARG A 276 -22.36 12.42 5.15
CA ARG A 276 -22.00 12.41 3.73
C ARG A 276 -23.09 12.95 2.80
N LYS A 277 -24.36 12.88 3.21
CA LYS A 277 -25.49 13.44 2.43
C LYS A 277 -25.38 14.96 2.23
N GLN A 278 -24.59 15.65 3.05
CA GLN A 278 -24.29 17.07 2.90
C GLN A 278 -23.30 17.35 1.77
N SER A 279 -22.57 16.34 1.28
CA SER A 279 -21.68 16.50 0.13
C SER A 279 -22.46 16.57 -1.17
N PRO A 280 -22.15 17.50 -2.08
CA PRO A 280 -22.73 17.55 -3.42
C PRO A 280 -22.39 16.31 -4.26
N TYR A 281 -21.45 15.50 -3.82
CA TYR A 281 -20.98 14.30 -4.51
C TYR A 281 -21.50 13.00 -3.89
N SER A 282 -22.38 13.07 -2.89
CA SER A 282 -22.88 11.90 -2.14
C SER A 282 -23.54 10.85 -3.05
N GLU A 283 -24.33 11.28 -4.02
CA GLU A 283 -25.05 10.38 -4.93
C GLU A 283 -24.14 9.75 -5.99
N GLN A 284 -23.02 10.42 -6.34
CA GLN A 284 -22.08 9.96 -7.34
C GLN A 284 -21.00 9.02 -6.76
N SER A 285 -20.89 8.92 -5.43
CA SER A 285 -19.91 8.09 -4.75
C SER A 285 -20.59 6.94 -4.00
N ARG A 286 -20.16 5.71 -4.26
CA ARG A 286 -20.56 4.56 -3.45
C ARG A 286 -19.73 4.44 -2.16
N PHE A 287 -18.63 5.19 -2.04
CA PHE A 287 -17.73 5.12 -0.90
C PHE A 287 -18.24 5.96 0.27
N LEU A 288 -17.98 5.47 1.48
CA LEU A 288 -18.38 6.15 2.71
C LEU A 288 -17.65 7.48 2.88
N TYR A 289 -16.34 7.51 2.65
CA TYR A 289 -15.52 8.72 2.78
C TYR A 289 -15.60 9.57 1.52
N THR A 290 -16.13 10.78 1.67
CA THR A 290 -16.22 11.78 0.61
C THR A 290 -15.62 13.11 1.10
N LEU A 291 -15.14 13.93 0.19
CA LEU A 291 -14.66 15.28 0.46
C LEU A 291 -15.41 16.28 -0.42
N ASP A 292 -15.67 17.44 0.13
CA ASP A 292 -16.18 18.59 -0.61
C ASP A 292 -15.03 19.31 -1.34
N ILE A 293 -14.45 18.61 -2.31
CA ILE A 293 -13.35 19.11 -3.15
C ILE A 293 -13.70 18.79 -4.59
N VAL A 294 -13.73 19.81 -5.44
CA VAL A 294 -13.94 19.66 -6.88
C VAL A 294 -12.84 18.74 -7.44
N GLN A 295 -13.20 17.53 -7.79
CA GLN A 295 -12.33 16.64 -8.54
C GLN A 295 -12.41 16.99 -10.02
N LYS A 296 -11.28 17.16 -10.69
CA LYS A 296 -11.22 17.48 -12.14
C LYS A 296 -11.88 16.40 -13.04
N SER A 297 -12.26 15.25 -12.48
CA SER A 297 -12.91 14.12 -13.16
C SER A 297 -14.43 14.09 -13.06
N ASN A 298 -15.09 15.18 -12.68
CA ASN A 298 -16.54 15.27 -12.39
C ASN A 298 -17.51 14.95 -13.57
N LYS A 299 -17.00 14.39 -14.66
CA LYS A 299 -17.81 13.88 -15.78
C LYS A 299 -18.13 12.38 -15.69
N ALA A 300 -17.58 11.67 -14.72
CA ALA A 300 -17.87 10.25 -14.53
C ALA A 300 -19.20 10.07 -13.80
N SER A 301 -19.99 9.11 -14.24
CA SER A 301 -21.24 8.72 -13.58
C SER A 301 -21.01 8.18 -12.16
N GLU A 302 -19.83 7.70 -11.86
CA GLU A 302 -19.41 7.19 -10.55
C GLU A 302 -18.03 7.74 -10.19
N LEU A 303 -17.90 8.30 -8.98
CA LEU A 303 -16.63 8.82 -8.48
C LEU A 303 -15.78 7.71 -7.86
N PRO A 304 -14.47 7.68 -8.14
CA PRO A 304 -13.53 6.78 -7.46
C PRO A 304 -13.38 7.15 -5.97
N PRO A 305 -12.80 6.26 -5.14
CA PRO A 305 -12.49 6.60 -3.75
C PRO A 305 -11.59 7.84 -3.68
N VAL A 306 -11.68 8.55 -2.56
CA VAL A 306 -10.84 9.73 -2.32
C VAL A 306 -9.36 9.37 -2.47
N ASN A 307 -8.64 10.20 -3.21
CA ASN A 307 -7.21 10.01 -3.43
C ASN A 307 -6.45 10.04 -2.09
N ARG A 308 -5.51 9.09 -1.93
CA ARG A 308 -4.64 8.96 -0.75
C ARG A 308 -3.98 10.27 -0.36
N ASP A 309 -3.45 11.05 -1.30
CA ASP A 309 -2.72 12.30 -0.95
C ASP A 309 -3.66 13.38 -0.45
N SER A 310 -4.88 13.46 -1.02
CA SER A 310 -5.93 14.36 -0.53
C SER A 310 -6.31 13.98 0.90
N PHE A 311 -6.50 12.68 1.17
CA PHE A 311 -6.75 12.19 2.52
C PHE A 311 -5.60 12.49 3.48
N ILE A 312 -4.35 12.14 3.14
CA ILE A 312 -3.19 12.39 3.99
C ILE A 312 -3.02 13.89 4.29
N ARG A 313 -3.35 14.76 3.33
CA ARG A 313 -3.36 16.20 3.58
C ARG A 313 -4.41 16.58 4.64
N GLN A 314 -5.66 16.13 4.51
CA GLN A 314 -6.72 16.39 5.48
C GLN A 314 -6.39 15.77 6.84
N TYR A 315 -5.87 14.56 6.86
CA TYR A 315 -5.40 13.86 8.04
C TYR A 315 -4.34 14.67 8.81
N LYS A 316 -3.32 15.20 8.13
CA LYS A 316 -2.30 16.05 8.72
C LYS A 316 -2.87 17.38 9.25
N ILE A 317 -3.86 17.96 8.54
CA ILE A 317 -4.55 19.16 8.99
C ILE A 317 -5.34 18.85 10.26
N PHE A 318 -6.09 17.73 10.31
CA PHE A 318 -6.83 17.29 11.48
C PHE A 318 -5.93 17.22 12.73
N PHE A 319 -4.81 16.48 12.66
CA PHE A 319 -3.89 16.38 13.79
C PHE A 319 -3.28 17.73 14.17
N GLY A 320 -2.85 18.53 13.20
CA GLY A 320 -2.22 19.81 13.44
C GLY A 320 -3.15 20.87 14.02
N THR A 321 -4.46 20.75 13.80
CA THR A 321 -5.47 21.70 14.29
C THR A 321 -6.03 21.29 15.65
N TYR A 322 -6.37 19.99 15.82
CA TYR A 322 -7.18 19.55 16.96
C TYR A 322 -6.40 18.78 18.04
N LEU A 323 -5.21 18.28 17.72
CA LEU A 323 -4.35 17.49 18.62
C LEU A 323 -2.97 18.15 18.82
N LYS A 324 -2.94 19.48 18.86
CA LYS A 324 -1.69 20.24 18.87
C LYS A 324 -0.77 19.87 20.05
N SER A 325 -1.31 19.77 21.26
CA SER A 325 -0.54 19.41 22.46
C SER A 325 0.07 18.01 22.37
N GLU A 326 -0.67 17.08 21.80
CA GLU A 326 -0.24 15.68 21.65
C GLU A 326 0.88 15.55 20.61
N ILE A 327 0.72 16.15 19.44
CA ILE A 327 1.71 16.02 18.35
C ILE A 327 3.01 16.77 18.58
N GLU A 328 3.03 17.73 19.52
CA GLU A 328 4.24 18.45 19.94
C GLU A 328 5.12 17.59 20.87
N GLN A 329 4.55 16.55 21.49
CA GLN A 329 5.29 15.58 22.29
C GLN A 329 6.13 14.64 21.39
N ASP A 330 7.24 14.14 21.95
CA ASP A 330 8.09 13.18 21.24
C ASP A 330 7.68 11.74 21.58
N TRP A 331 6.63 11.27 20.93
CA TRP A 331 6.10 9.92 21.12
C TRP A 331 7.01 8.87 20.48
N LYS A 332 7.56 7.98 21.30
CA LYS A 332 8.43 6.90 20.81
C LYS A 332 7.73 6.00 19.80
N GLY A 333 8.29 5.90 18.58
CA GLY A 333 7.78 5.05 17.50
C GLY A 333 6.70 5.69 16.63
N ILE A 334 6.36 6.95 16.89
CA ILE A 334 5.49 7.76 16.03
C ILE A 334 6.35 8.58 15.06
N GLU A 335 5.97 8.59 13.80
CA GLU A 335 6.69 9.34 12.75
C GLU A 335 6.62 10.85 13.00
N ARG A 336 7.75 11.53 12.82
CA ARG A 336 7.80 12.99 12.91
C ARG A 336 7.75 13.61 11.51
N VAL A 337 6.75 14.44 11.27
CA VAL A 337 6.47 15.02 9.95
C VAL A 337 6.30 16.53 10.02
N LYS A 338 6.56 17.22 8.90
CA LYS A 338 6.16 18.62 8.72
C LYS A 338 4.67 18.71 8.40
N LEU A 339 3.99 19.68 9.00
CA LEU A 339 2.58 19.91 8.76
C LEU A 339 2.35 20.94 7.65
N PRO A 340 1.36 20.74 6.77
CA PRO A 340 1.09 21.63 5.64
C PRO A 340 0.50 22.99 6.07
N ILE A 341 -0.01 23.09 7.31
CA ILE A 341 -0.65 24.28 7.85
C ILE A 341 0.29 25.13 8.73
N ARG A 342 1.50 24.63 9.02
CA ARG A 342 2.46 25.31 9.90
C ARG A 342 3.67 25.76 9.10
N THR A 343 4.05 26.99 9.30
CA THR A 343 5.18 27.64 8.61
C THR A 343 6.51 27.46 9.32
N ASP A 344 6.49 26.98 10.58
CA ASP A 344 7.68 26.65 11.33
C ASP A 344 8.42 25.44 10.74
N ARG A 345 9.70 25.29 11.10
CA ARG A 345 10.54 24.16 10.66
C ARG A 345 10.41 22.93 11.54
N ASN A 346 9.53 22.95 12.53
CA ASN A 346 9.40 21.90 13.50
C ASN A 346 8.79 20.63 12.89
N LEU A 347 9.19 19.50 13.44
CA LEU A 347 8.61 18.18 13.13
C LEU A 347 7.64 17.81 14.26
N TYR A 348 6.54 17.18 13.87
CA TYR A 348 5.44 16.82 14.76
C TYR A 348 5.21 15.31 14.73
N SER A 349 5.02 14.69 15.91
CA SER A 349 4.73 13.25 16.01
C SER A 349 3.27 12.99 15.62
N ILE A 350 3.06 12.42 14.42
CA ILE A 350 1.72 12.07 13.92
C ILE A 350 1.69 10.56 13.62
N PRO A 351 0.74 9.81 14.23
CA PRO A 351 0.57 8.40 13.90
C PRO A 351 0.32 8.22 12.41
N THR A 352 0.99 7.27 11.81
CA THR A 352 0.62 6.81 10.46
C THR A 352 -0.63 5.93 10.53
N ILE A 353 -1.33 5.75 9.41
CA ILE A 353 -2.42 4.77 9.32
C ILE A 353 -1.94 3.36 9.76
N HIS A 354 -0.66 3.06 9.53
CA HIS A 354 -0.06 1.80 9.94
C HIS A 354 0.08 1.66 11.46
N ASN A 355 0.32 2.75 12.21
CA ASN A 355 0.35 2.71 13.68
C ASN A 355 -1.02 2.31 14.26
N PHE A 356 -2.14 2.76 13.67
CA PHE A 356 -3.48 2.31 14.08
C PHE A 356 -3.66 0.82 13.87
N ARG A 357 -3.18 0.31 12.74
CA ARG A 357 -3.24 -1.13 12.44
C ARG A 357 -2.43 -1.96 13.44
N VAL A 358 -1.23 -1.50 13.82
CA VAL A 358 -0.40 -2.13 14.88
C VAL A 358 -1.13 -2.07 16.22
N HIS A 359 -1.69 -0.91 16.56
CA HIS A 359 -2.42 -0.75 17.82
C HIS A 359 -3.63 -1.68 17.88
N PHE A 360 -4.43 -1.75 16.82
CA PHE A 360 -5.60 -2.62 16.72
C PHE A 360 -5.22 -4.10 16.89
N ALA A 361 -4.26 -4.61 16.11
CA ALA A 361 -3.82 -6.00 16.20
C ALA A 361 -3.27 -6.35 17.60
N THR A 362 -2.45 -5.44 18.19
CA THR A 362 -1.90 -5.64 19.54
C THR A 362 -3.00 -5.63 20.61
N SER A 363 -4.04 -4.81 20.43
CA SER A 363 -5.16 -4.74 21.37
C SER A 363 -6.04 -6.00 21.32
N LEU A 364 -6.29 -6.56 20.14
CA LEU A 364 -7.00 -7.83 20.00
C LEU A 364 -6.19 -8.96 20.66
N TYR A 365 -4.88 -9.01 20.41
CA TYR A 365 -4.01 -10.00 21.05
C TYR A 365 -4.01 -9.89 22.58
N ALA A 366 -3.98 -8.67 23.12
CA ALA A 366 -4.05 -8.44 24.56
C ALA A 366 -5.40 -8.80 25.19
N GLN A 367 -6.45 -9.00 24.38
CA GLN A 367 -7.77 -9.49 24.77
C GLN A 367 -7.94 -10.98 24.48
N ASP A 368 -6.84 -11.71 24.30
CA ASP A 368 -6.79 -13.16 24.06
C ASP A 368 -7.55 -13.66 22.80
N PHE A 369 -7.73 -12.75 21.79
CA PHE A 369 -8.28 -13.21 20.50
C PHE A 369 -7.32 -14.21 19.85
N PRO A 370 -7.85 -15.30 19.24
CA PRO A 370 -7.05 -16.27 18.51
C PRO A 370 -6.24 -15.62 17.40
N LEU A 371 -4.97 -16.01 17.27
CA LEU A 371 -4.07 -15.42 16.28
C LEU A 371 -4.56 -15.57 14.84
N ASP A 372 -5.15 -16.72 14.52
CA ASP A 372 -5.68 -17.06 13.20
C ASP A 372 -6.82 -16.09 12.82
N LEU A 373 -7.68 -15.80 13.80
CA LEU A 373 -8.75 -14.83 13.65
C LEU A 373 -8.19 -13.40 13.43
N ILE A 374 -7.17 -13.01 14.22
CA ILE A 374 -6.53 -11.69 14.04
C ILE A 374 -5.87 -11.64 12.66
N GLU A 375 -5.18 -12.70 12.19
CA GLU A 375 -4.60 -12.78 10.85
C GLU A 375 -5.66 -12.63 9.76
N SER A 376 -6.79 -13.30 9.90
CA SER A 376 -7.94 -13.21 8.99
C SER A 376 -8.50 -11.79 8.95
N ILE A 377 -8.84 -11.20 10.09
CA ILE A 377 -9.33 -9.82 10.21
C ILE A 377 -8.33 -8.82 9.61
N MET A 378 -7.04 -9.08 9.79
CA MET A 378 -5.97 -8.22 9.25
C MET A 378 -5.66 -8.50 7.78
N SER A 379 -6.41 -9.37 7.10
CA SER A 379 -6.14 -9.79 5.71
C SER A 379 -4.68 -10.18 5.46
N HIS A 380 -4.11 -10.98 6.37
CA HIS A 380 -2.79 -11.58 6.23
C HIS A 380 -2.94 -13.00 5.70
N THR A 381 -2.14 -13.35 4.69
CA THR A 381 -1.99 -14.77 4.33
C THR A 381 -1.24 -15.49 5.46
N PRO A 382 -1.65 -16.70 5.85
CA PRO A 382 -1.03 -17.46 6.95
C PRO A 382 0.49 -17.67 6.83
N GLN A 383 1.04 -17.51 5.64
CA GLN A 383 2.46 -17.65 5.33
C GLN A 383 3.23 -16.34 5.30
N SER A 384 2.59 -15.19 5.57
CA SER A 384 3.26 -13.90 5.47
C SER A 384 4.06 -13.61 6.74
N ASN A 385 5.39 -13.53 6.62
CA ASN A 385 6.27 -13.02 7.69
C ASN A 385 5.99 -11.55 8.07
N SER A 386 5.00 -10.91 7.43
CA SER A 386 4.61 -9.53 7.73
C SER A 386 3.89 -9.40 9.07
N PHE A 387 3.32 -10.49 9.58
CA PHE A 387 2.59 -10.50 10.85
C PHE A 387 3.50 -10.15 12.04
N ASP A 388 4.74 -10.69 12.10
CA ASP A 388 5.71 -10.40 13.16
C ASP A 388 6.04 -8.90 13.29
N SER A 389 5.77 -8.12 12.24
CA SER A 389 5.99 -6.67 12.26
C SER A 389 4.86 -5.88 12.91
N TYR A 390 3.70 -6.50 13.16
CA TYR A 390 2.52 -5.83 13.73
C TYR A 390 2.40 -6.01 15.24
N TYR A 391 3.08 -7.01 15.82
CA TYR A 391 3.08 -7.18 17.28
C TYR A 391 4.27 -6.44 17.89
N ALA A 392 3.94 -5.47 18.72
CA ALA A 392 4.94 -4.81 19.57
C ALA A 392 5.28 -5.66 20.82
N VAL A 393 5.02 -6.97 20.77
CA VAL A 393 5.19 -7.89 21.89
C VAL A 393 6.50 -8.64 21.69
N ASP A 394 7.40 -8.48 22.67
CA ASP A 394 8.69 -9.20 22.74
C ASP A 394 8.45 -10.57 23.40
N ASP A 395 7.49 -11.34 22.90
CA ASP A 395 7.05 -12.58 23.50
C ASP A 395 7.63 -13.80 22.75
N GLU A 396 8.53 -14.51 23.40
CA GLU A 396 9.11 -15.78 22.91
C GLU A 396 8.05 -16.89 22.79
N GLU A 397 6.98 -16.82 23.56
CA GLU A 397 5.87 -17.77 23.52
C GLU A 397 5.05 -17.56 22.24
N PHE A 398 4.79 -16.30 21.86
CA PHE A 398 4.20 -15.94 20.58
C PHE A 398 5.00 -16.48 19.39
N LYS A 399 6.32 -16.31 19.42
CA LYS A 399 7.22 -16.82 18.37
C LYS A 399 7.21 -18.35 18.30
N ARG A 400 7.13 -19.04 19.45
CA ARG A 400 7.05 -20.52 19.55
C ARG A 400 5.72 -21.05 19.03
N SER A 401 4.59 -20.49 19.43
CA SER A 401 3.26 -20.87 18.96
C SER A 401 3.16 -20.81 17.44
N ARG A 402 3.69 -19.74 16.84
CA ARG A 402 3.69 -19.58 15.38
C ARG A 402 4.58 -20.57 14.65
N ARG A 403 5.78 -20.86 15.17
CA ARG A 403 6.67 -21.87 14.57
C ARG A 403 6.05 -23.25 14.57
N SER A 404 5.30 -23.61 15.63
CA SER A 404 4.64 -24.91 15.71
C SER A 404 3.49 -25.06 14.72
N LYS A 405 2.79 -23.95 14.36
CA LYS A 405 1.70 -23.95 13.36
C LYS A 405 2.22 -23.99 11.92
N GLN A 406 3.31 -23.32 11.61
CA GLN A 406 3.94 -23.38 10.28
C GLN A 406 4.40 -24.81 9.89
N THR A 407 4.73 -25.63 10.88
CA THR A 407 5.11 -27.04 10.65
C THR A 407 3.89 -27.98 10.45
N LYS A 408 2.67 -27.54 10.72
CA LYS A 408 1.45 -28.38 10.63
C LYS A 408 0.61 -28.20 9.35
N GLY A 409 1.05 -27.35 8.40
CA GLY A 409 0.52 -27.31 7.02
C GLY A 409 -1.00 -27.25 6.88
N MET A 410 -1.66 -26.25 7.47
CA MET A 410 -3.10 -26.05 7.23
C MET A 410 -3.34 -25.38 5.87
N SER A 411 -4.16 -25.99 5.04
CA SER A 411 -4.60 -25.48 3.76
C SER A 411 -5.63 -24.37 3.94
N GLY A 412 -5.51 -23.29 3.16
CA GLY A 412 -6.24 -22.02 3.34
C GLY A 412 -7.69 -21.99 2.84
N THR A 413 -8.47 -23.06 3.03
CA THR A 413 -9.88 -23.13 2.60
C THR A 413 -10.92 -22.99 3.72
N ASP A 414 -10.51 -22.99 5.00
CA ASP A 414 -11.44 -23.09 6.14
C ASP A 414 -11.75 -21.75 6.85
N THR A 415 -11.27 -20.60 6.34
CA THR A 415 -11.35 -19.32 7.07
C THR A 415 -12.74 -18.66 7.12
N GLU A 416 -13.62 -18.93 6.16
CA GLU A 416 -15.00 -18.41 6.22
C GLU A 416 -15.84 -19.19 7.25
N ASP A 417 -15.72 -20.51 7.27
CA ASP A 417 -16.44 -21.37 8.22
C ASP A 417 -15.98 -21.13 9.67
N GLU A 418 -14.68 -20.85 9.89
CA GLU A 418 -14.13 -20.53 11.21
C GLU A 418 -14.63 -19.18 11.74
N PHE A 419 -14.80 -18.17 10.88
CA PHE A 419 -15.34 -16.88 11.30
C PHE A 419 -16.82 -16.97 11.65
N ASP A 420 -17.61 -17.69 10.86
CA ASP A 420 -19.03 -17.89 11.11
C ASP A 420 -19.24 -18.75 12.38
N THR A 421 -18.44 -19.79 12.61
CA THR A 421 -18.40 -20.58 13.85
C THR A 421 -18.01 -19.74 15.07
N PHE A 422 -17.02 -18.82 14.92
CA PHE A 422 -16.63 -17.92 16.01
C PHE A 422 -17.72 -16.91 16.36
N ILE A 423 -18.43 -16.37 15.36
CA ILE A 423 -19.57 -15.48 15.59
C ILE A 423 -20.70 -16.21 16.31
N GLU A 424 -20.91 -17.49 16.01
CA GLU A 424 -21.86 -18.34 16.71
C GLU A 424 -21.47 -18.58 18.18
N THR A 425 -20.17 -18.84 18.46
CA THR A 425 -19.67 -19.05 19.83
C THR A 425 -19.66 -17.79 20.70
N LEU A 426 -19.61 -16.60 20.13
CA LEU A 426 -19.81 -15.35 20.88
C LEU A 426 -21.29 -15.15 21.31
N GLY A 427 -22.19 -16.06 20.89
CA GLY A 427 -23.62 -16.09 21.17
C GLY A 427 -23.99 -16.92 22.38
N GLU A 428 -23.11 -17.77 22.86
CA GLU A 428 -23.30 -18.56 24.09
C GLU A 428 -22.69 -17.82 25.31
#